data_40734f1aa4515dda8bffe4b318b36b0a
#
_entry.id   40734f1aa4515dda8bffe4b318b36b0a
#
_cell.length_a   1.000
_cell.length_b   1.000
_cell.length_c   1.000
_cell.angle_alpha   90.00
_cell.angle_beta   90.00
_cell.angle_gamma   90.00
#
_symmetry.space_group_name_H-M   'P 1'
#
loop_
_entity.id
_entity.type
_entity.pdbx_description
1 polymer ?
#
loop_
_entity_poly.entity_id
_entity_poly.type
_entity_poly.pdbx_seq_one_letter_code
_entity_poly.pdbx_strand_id
1 'polypeptide(L)'
;NQIRDLVKKYDLYLFSDEVYREFIYTGSPYISACHLEGVEQNVVLIDSVSKRYSECGIRVGALITKNEEVRNAVMKFCQARLSPPLLGQLVAEASIDTPKEYMREMYDEYVERRNCLIDGLNRIPGVYSPIPMGAFYTVARLPVDDAEKFCAWCLSDFDYEGETVMLAPAAGFYTT
;
A
#
# COMPACT_ATOMS: atom_id res chain seq x y z
N ASN A 1 6.45 4.20 -22.90
CA ASN A 1 6.01 3.50 -21.68
C ASN A 1 6.99 2.38 -21.34
N GLN A 2 8.02 2.72 -20.56
CA GLN A 2 9.19 1.86 -20.29
C GLN A 2 8.81 0.49 -19.71
N ILE A 3 7.86 0.43 -18.76
CA ILE A 3 7.43 -0.83 -18.13
C ILE A 3 6.83 -1.77 -19.19
N ARG A 4 5.90 -1.27 -20.00
CA ARG A 4 5.29 -2.03 -21.09
C ARG A 4 6.35 -2.60 -22.05
N ASP A 5 7.32 -1.77 -22.41
CA ASP A 5 8.35 -2.16 -23.38
C ASP A 5 9.30 -3.23 -22.80
N LEU A 6 9.57 -3.19 -21.49
CA LEU A 6 10.28 -4.26 -20.77
C LEU A 6 9.47 -5.55 -20.71
N VAL A 7 8.19 -5.47 -20.38
CA VAL A 7 7.28 -6.62 -20.36
C VAL A 7 7.27 -7.31 -21.71
N LYS A 8 7.11 -6.55 -22.81
CA LYS A 8 7.14 -7.10 -24.18
C LYS A 8 8.49 -7.71 -24.54
N LYS A 9 9.57 -7.01 -24.22
CA LYS A 9 10.93 -7.43 -24.62
C LYS A 9 11.35 -8.74 -23.99
N TYR A 10 10.97 -8.97 -22.75
CA TYR A 10 11.43 -10.11 -21.95
C TYR A 10 10.32 -11.11 -21.63
N ASP A 11 9.13 -10.93 -22.18
CA ASP A 11 7.93 -11.75 -21.93
C ASP A 11 7.67 -11.95 -20.42
N LEU A 12 7.65 -10.83 -19.69
CA LEU A 12 7.49 -10.85 -18.23
C LEU A 12 6.02 -10.81 -17.84
N TYR A 13 5.69 -11.36 -16.66
CA TYR A 13 4.46 -11.01 -15.98
C TYR A 13 4.67 -9.74 -15.17
N LEU A 14 3.69 -8.82 -15.25
CA LEU A 14 3.64 -7.59 -14.46
C LEU A 14 2.60 -7.73 -13.36
N PHE A 15 3.03 -7.92 -12.12
CA PHE A 15 2.18 -7.82 -10.96
C PHE A 15 2.14 -6.36 -10.50
N SER A 16 0.96 -5.74 -10.60
CA SER A 16 0.74 -4.35 -10.19
C SER A 16 -0.11 -4.32 -8.93
N ASP A 17 0.50 -4.00 -7.80
CA ASP A 17 -0.23 -3.76 -6.55
C ASP A 17 -0.74 -2.32 -6.55
N GLU A 18 -2.06 -2.16 -6.68
CA GLU A 18 -2.72 -0.86 -6.84
C GLU A 18 -3.58 -0.48 -5.63
N VAL A 19 -3.34 -1.11 -4.49
CA VAL A 19 -4.14 -0.89 -3.26
C VAL A 19 -4.05 0.54 -2.72
N TYR A 20 -3.02 1.30 -3.09
CA TYR A 20 -2.80 2.68 -2.67
C TYR A 20 -3.16 3.73 -3.74
N ARG A 21 -3.90 3.37 -4.77
CA ARG A 21 -4.21 4.26 -5.89
C ARG A 21 -4.97 5.54 -5.51
N GLU A 22 -5.65 5.57 -4.36
CA GLU A 22 -6.34 6.76 -3.84
C GLU A 22 -5.37 7.73 -3.11
N PHE A 23 -4.15 7.29 -2.80
CA PHE A 23 -3.17 8.04 -2.04
C PHE A 23 -1.99 8.47 -2.94
N ILE A 24 -2.27 9.32 -3.94
CA ILE A 24 -1.27 9.86 -4.87
C ILE A 24 -1.18 11.37 -4.65
N TYR A 25 -0.02 11.84 -4.18
CA TYR A 25 0.18 13.22 -3.75
C TYR A 25 0.91 14.09 -4.78
N THR A 26 1.16 13.56 -5.99
CA THR A 26 1.91 14.26 -7.05
C THR A 26 1.06 15.20 -7.90
N GLY A 27 -0.25 15.18 -7.74
CA GLY A 27 -1.19 15.85 -8.64
C GLY A 27 -1.33 15.20 -10.03
N SER A 28 -0.59 14.11 -10.27
CA SER A 28 -0.71 13.33 -11.51
C SER A 28 -1.90 12.37 -11.43
N PRO A 29 -2.61 12.16 -12.54
CA PRO A 29 -3.70 11.19 -12.57
C PRO A 29 -3.16 9.77 -12.35
N TYR A 30 -3.92 8.97 -11.64
CA TYR A 30 -3.65 7.53 -11.54
C TYR A 30 -3.88 6.85 -12.88
N ILE A 31 -2.94 5.97 -13.27
CA ILE A 31 -3.05 5.15 -14.47
C ILE A 31 -2.78 3.70 -14.08
N SER A 32 -3.82 2.86 -14.15
CA SER A 32 -3.70 1.43 -13.87
C SER A 32 -2.84 0.70 -14.90
N ALA A 33 -2.13 -0.34 -14.47
CA ALA A 33 -1.42 -1.25 -15.36
C ALA A 33 -2.35 -1.95 -16.38
N CYS A 34 -3.65 -2.04 -16.08
CA CYS A 34 -4.65 -2.57 -17.02
C CYS A 34 -4.83 -1.74 -18.29
N HIS A 35 -4.31 -0.49 -18.33
CA HIS A 35 -4.31 0.36 -19.52
C HIS A 35 -3.05 0.19 -20.41
N LEU A 36 -2.16 -0.73 -20.07
CA LEU A 36 -0.98 -1.01 -20.88
C LEU A 36 -1.34 -1.85 -22.10
N GLU A 37 -1.42 -1.22 -23.25
CA GLU A 37 -1.81 -1.85 -24.51
C GLU A 37 -0.75 -2.83 -25.05
N GLY A 38 -1.22 -3.99 -25.52
CA GLY A 38 -0.42 -5.03 -26.17
C GLY A 38 0.41 -5.87 -25.20
N VAL A 39 0.09 -5.85 -23.89
CA VAL A 39 0.62 -6.70 -22.82
C VAL A 39 -0.47 -7.15 -21.85
N GLU A 40 -1.72 -7.12 -22.28
CA GLU A 40 -2.89 -7.39 -21.44
C GLU A 40 -2.88 -8.78 -20.81
N GLN A 41 -2.28 -9.74 -21.52
CA GLN A 41 -2.13 -11.12 -21.05
C GLN A 41 -1.01 -11.27 -20.01
N ASN A 42 -0.13 -10.28 -19.93
CA ASN A 42 0.99 -10.28 -18.99
C ASN A 42 0.67 -9.54 -17.69
N VAL A 43 -0.44 -8.78 -17.64
CA VAL A 43 -0.78 -7.94 -16.48
C VAL A 43 -1.63 -8.72 -15.49
N VAL A 44 -1.21 -8.66 -14.23
CA VAL A 44 -1.95 -9.16 -13.06
C VAL A 44 -2.06 -7.99 -12.07
N LEU A 45 -3.25 -7.44 -11.93
CA LEU A 45 -3.53 -6.36 -10.98
C LEU A 45 -4.00 -6.94 -9.65
N ILE A 46 -3.47 -6.41 -8.58
CA ILE A 46 -3.88 -6.71 -7.20
C ILE A 46 -4.54 -5.46 -6.62
N ASP A 47 -5.73 -5.63 -6.07
CA ASP A 47 -6.50 -4.57 -5.43
C ASP A 47 -7.15 -5.06 -4.13
N SER A 48 -7.56 -4.14 -3.28
CA SER A 48 -8.21 -4.45 -2.01
C SER A 48 -9.06 -3.27 -1.52
N VAL A 49 -10.11 -3.57 -0.79
CA VAL A 49 -10.91 -2.59 -0.06
C VAL A 49 -10.19 -2.04 1.18
N SER A 50 -9.14 -2.72 1.63
CA SER A 50 -8.44 -2.48 2.90
C SER A 50 -7.99 -1.04 3.11
N LYS A 51 -7.47 -0.40 2.06
CA LYS A 51 -6.89 0.96 2.16
C LYS A 51 -7.88 2.03 1.73
N ARG A 52 -8.59 1.77 0.63
CA ARG A 52 -9.57 2.70 0.05
C ARG A 52 -10.71 3.03 1.01
N TYR A 53 -11.23 2.02 1.71
CA TYR A 53 -12.39 2.15 2.59
C TYR A 53 -12.05 2.00 4.08
N SER A 54 -10.76 1.98 4.44
CA SER A 54 -10.30 1.72 5.83
C SER A 54 -10.79 0.38 6.41
N GLU A 55 -10.95 -0.61 5.55
CA GLU A 55 -11.58 -1.91 5.86
C GLU A 55 -10.58 -3.07 5.91
N CYS A 56 -9.38 -2.83 6.42
CA CYS A 56 -8.33 -3.86 6.45
C CYS A 56 -8.71 -5.13 7.24
N GLY A 57 -9.62 -5.02 8.20
CA GLY A 57 -10.07 -6.14 9.05
C GLY A 57 -11.00 -7.14 8.35
N ILE A 58 -11.71 -6.74 7.31
CA ILE A 58 -12.70 -7.63 6.63
C ILE A 58 -12.06 -8.63 5.67
N ARG A 59 -10.79 -8.45 5.31
CA ARG A 59 -9.97 -9.39 4.53
C ARG A 59 -10.51 -9.69 3.11
N VAL A 60 -10.91 -8.66 2.38
CA VAL A 60 -11.40 -8.76 1.00
C VAL A 60 -10.45 -8.04 0.05
N GLY A 61 -10.06 -8.74 -1.00
CA GLY A 61 -9.23 -8.21 -2.10
C GLY A 61 -9.53 -8.92 -3.40
N ALA A 62 -8.96 -8.45 -4.48
CA ALA A 62 -9.20 -8.95 -5.82
C ALA A 62 -7.88 -9.12 -6.59
N LEU A 63 -7.81 -10.17 -7.39
CA LEU A 63 -6.83 -10.33 -8.45
C LEU A 63 -7.55 -10.20 -9.79
N ILE A 64 -7.06 -9.33 -10.65
CA ILE A 64 -7.68 -8.98 -11.92
C ILE A 64 -6.68 -9.24 -13.04
N THR A 65 -7.03 -10.08 -14.00
CA THR A 65 -6.20 -10.37 -15.17
C THR A 65 -7.06 -10.80 -16.37
N LYS A 66 -6.58 -10.51 -17.57
CA LYS A 66 -7.14 -11.06 -18.81
C LYS A 66 -6.52 -12.41 -19.18
N ASN A 67 -5.45 -12.83 -18.51
CA ASN A 67 -4.81 -14.11 -18.73
C ASN A 67 -5.63 -15.26 -18.13
N GLU A 68 -6.19 -16.12 -18.99
CA GLU A 68 -7.05 -17.23 -18.57
C GLU A 68 -6.30 -18.30 -17.77
N GLU A 69 -5.04 -18.59 -18.12
CA GLU A 69 -4.24 -19.58 -17.41
C GLU A 69 -3.97 -19.15 -15.97
N VAL A 70 -3.54 -17.89 -15.80
CA VAL A 70 -3.35 -17.30 -14.47
C VAL A 70 -4.65 -17.28 -13.68
N ARG A 71 -5.74 -16.82 -14.29
CA ARG A 71 -7.06 -16.80 -13.65
C ARG A 71 -7.50 -18.19 -13.17
N ASN A 72 -7.35 -19.20 -14.03
CA ASN A 72 -7.74 -20.57 -13.71
C ASN A 72 -6.86 -21.21 -12.63
N ALA A 73 -5.56 -20.91 -12.64
CA ALA A 73 -4.64 -21.36 -11.58
C ALA A 73 -5.00 -20.72 -10.23
N VAL A 74 -5.19 -19.39 -10.20
CA VAL A 74 -5.56 -18.65 -8.99
C VAL A 74 -6.92 -19.10 -8.46
N MET A 75 -7.89 -19.38 -9.35
CA MET A 75 -9.20 -19.90 -8.94
C MET A 75 -9.08 -21.20 -8.15
N LYS A 76 -8.19 -22.11 -8.55
CA LYS A 76 -7.96 -23.36 -7.80
C LYS A 76 -7.41 -23.08 -6.39
N PHE A 77 -6.50 -22.12 -6.25
CA PHE A 77 -6.01 -21.69 -4.93
C PHE A 77 -7.11 -21.04 -4.10
N CYS A 78 -7.96 -20.21 -4.71
CA CYS A 78 -9.11 -19.61 -4.02
C CYS A 78 -10.09 -20.68 -3.53
N GLN A 79 -10.37 -21.71 -4.34
CA GLN A 79 -11.22 -22.83 -3.95
C GLN A 79 -10.63 -23.66 -2.81
N ALA A 80 -9.31 -23.88 -2.81
CA ALA A 80 -8.63 -24.59 -1.73
C ALA A 80 -8.61 -23.80 -0.42
N ARG A 81 -8.46 -22.46 -0.50
CA ARG A 81 -8.48 -21.55 0.65
C ARG A 81 -9.88 -21.26 1.17
N LEU A 82 -10.90 -21.44 0.36
CA LEU A 82 -12.29 -21.02 0.52
C LEU A 82 -12.48 -19.50 0.34
N SER A 83 -13.75 -19.07 0.33
CA SER A 83 -14.11 -17.67 0.12
C SER A 83 -13.74 -16.78 1.32
N PRO A 84 -13.60 -15.46 1.11
CA PRO A 84 -13.57 -14.51 2.21
C PRO A 84 -14.81 -14.64 3.11
N PRO A 85 -14.77 -14.18 4.37
CA PRO A 85 -15.92 -14.21 5.27
C PRO A 85 -17.14 -13.51 4.65
N LEU A 86 -18.33 -14.11 4.78
CA LEU A 86 -19.57 -13.58 4.21
C LEU A 86 -19.83 -12.13 4.66
N LEU A 87 -19.68 -11.84 5.94
CA LEU A 87 -19.88 -10.47 6.48
C LEU A 87 -18.92 -9.49 5.83
N GLY A 88 -17.65 -9.89 5.60
CA GLY A 88 -16.66 -9.07 4.90
C GLY A 88 -17.06 -8.78 3.45
N GLN A 89 -17.67 -9.76 2.75
CA GLN A 89 -18.15 -9.56 1.39
C GLN A 89 -19.32 -8.57 1.35
N LEU A 90 -20.28 -8.68 2.27
CA LEU A 90 -21.42 -7.75 2.37
C LEU A 90 -20.97 -6.32 2.69
N VAL A 91 -20.00 -6.16 3.59
CA VAL A 91 -19.41 -4.83 3.88
C VAL A 91 -18.68 -4.27 2.65
N ALA A 92 -17.87 -5.08 1.98
CA ALA A 92 -17.16 -4.66 0.76
C ALA A 92 -18.12 -4.29 -0.38
N GLU A 93 -19.26 -5.00 -0.52
CA GLU A 93 -20.31 -4.64 -1.47
C GLU A 93 -20.96 -3.29 -1.13
N ALA A 94 -21.31 -3.07 0.13
CA ALA A 94 -21.88 -1.81 0.58
C ALA A 94 -20.92 -0.62 0.41
N SER A 95 -19.60 -0.85 0.48
CA SER A 95 -18.59 0.19 0.32
C SER A 95 -18.51 0.76 -1.11
N ILE A 96 -19.08 0.07 -2.11
CA ILE A 96 -19.14 0.58 -3.49
C ILE A 96 -19.95 1.88 -3.57
N ASP A 97 -20.94 2.04 -2.72
CA ASP A 97 -21.82 3.21 -2.65
C ASP A 97 -21.23 4.34 -1.76
N THR A 98 -20.00 4.21 -1.31
CA THR A 98 -19.35 5.24 -0.48
C THR A 98 -19.29 6.58 -1.23
N PRO A 99 -19.77 7.68 -0.61
CA PRO A 99 -19.76 9.00 -1.23
C PRO A 99 -18.35 9.46 -1.62
N LYS A 100 -18.24 10.18 -2.73
CA LYS A 100 -16.95 10.73 -3.20
C LYS A 100 -16.33 11.72 -2.20
N GLU A 101 -17.17 12.36 -1.39
CA GLU A 101 -16.77 13.25 -0.31
C GLU A 101 -15.89 12.56 0.71
N TYR A 102 -16.22 11.31 1.09
CA TYR A 102 -15.39 10.50 1.97
C TYR A 102 -13.95 10.33 1.43
N MET A 103 -13.82 10.02 0.14
CA MET A 103 -12.50 9.85 -0.47
C MET A 103 -11.69 11.14 -0.46
N ARG A 104 -12.34 12.28 -0.66
CA ARG A 104 -11.67 13.58 -0.62
C ARG A 104 -11.25 13.94 0.80
N GLU A 105 -12.14 13.80 1.77
CA GLU A 105 -11.85 14.09 3.18
C GLU A 105 -10.71 13.19 3.71
N MET A 106 -10.75 11.91 3.38
CA MET A 106 -9.69 10.97 3.71
C MET A 106 -8.35 11.39 3.08
N TYR A 107 -8.36 11.76 1.80
CA TYR A 107 -7.15 12.22 1.11
C TYR A 107 -6.56 13.49 1.76
N ASP A 108 -7.39 14.48 2.03
CA ASP A 108 -6.98 15.75 2.64
C ASP A 108 -6.38 15.51 4.04
N GLU A 109 -7.01 14.68 4.86
CA GLU A 109 -6.50 14.27 6.17
C GLU A 109 -5.12 13.61 6.08
N TYR A 110 -4.91 12.68 5.13
CA TYR A 110 -3.61 12.03 4.96
C TYR A 110 -2.54 12.97 4.42
N VAL A 111 -2.90 13.94 3.60
CA VAL A 111 -1.97 15.02 3.17
C VAL A 111 -1.51 15.83 4.37
N GLU A 112 -2.42 16.23 5.25
CA GLU A 112 -2.12 16.98 6.46
C GLU A 112 -1.22 16.19 7.43
N ARG A 113 -1.57 14.94 7.72
CA ARG A 113 -0.77 14.03 8.55
C ARG A 113 0.62 13.81 7.99
N ARG A 114 0.73 13.58 6.67
CA ARG A 114 2.02 13.44 5.99
C ARG A 114 2.89 14.68 6.19
N ASN A 115 2.34 15.86 5.93
CA ASN A 115 3.08 17.10 6.03
C ASN A 115 3.54 17.34 7.47
N CYS A 116 2.65 17.18 8.45
CA CYS A 116 2.98 17.30 9.87
C CYS A 116 4.12 16.35 10.27
N LEU A 117 4.00 15.06 9.89
CA LEU A 117 5.01 14.05 10.23
C LEU A 117 6.37 14.34 9.59
N ILE A 118 6.40 14.63 8.30
CA ILE A 118 7.66 14.84 7.56
C ILE A 118 8.35 16.13 8.04
N ASP A 119 7.59 17.20 8.24
CA ASP A 119 8.12 18.46 8.77
C ASP A 119 8.65 18.28 10.19
N GLY A 120 7.93 17.55 11.05
CA GLY A 120 8.37 17.24 12.40
C GLY A 120 9.67 16.42 12.42
N LEU A 121 9.71 15.32 11.67
CA LEU A 121 10.89 14.45 11.59
C LEU A 121 12.12 15.20 11.08
N ASN A 122 11.99 15.97 10.01
CA ASN A 122 13.13 16.68 9.40
C ASN A 122 13.64 17.90 10.22
N ARG A 123 12.93 18.30 11.29
CA ARG A 123 13.43 19.28 12.26
C ARG A 123 14.35 18.66 13.31
N ILE A 124 14.33 17.35 13.48
CA ILE A 124 15.16 16.65 14.45
C ILE A 124 16.59 16.53 13.90
N PRO A 125 17.63 17.01 14.59
CA PRO A 125 19.01 16.91 14.10
C PRO A 125 19.42 15.46 13.80
N GLY A 126 19.94 15.21 12.59
CA GLY A 126 20.40 13.90 12.15
C GLY A 126 19.31 12.98 11.60
N VAL A 127 18.04 13.37 11.71
CA VAL A 127 16.92 12.65 11.09
C VAL A 127 16.69 13.14 9.66
N TYR A 128 16.37 12.21 8.77
CA TYR A 128 15.97 12.52 7.39
C TYR A 128 14.84 11.59 6.96
N SER A 129 13.75 12.16 6.47
CA SER A 129 12.64 11.44 5.82
C SER A 129 12.28 12.15 4.52
N PRO A 130 12.30 11.46 3.37
CA PRO A 130 11.84 12.04 2.11
C PRO A 130 10.33 12.29 2.17
N ILE A 131 9.84 13.26 1.41
CA ILE A 131 8.40 13.49 1.27
C ILE A 131 7.79 12.35 0.44
N PRO A 132 6.89 11.53 0.99
CA PRO A 132 6.22 10.47 0.23
C PRO A 132 5.36 11.06 -0.88
N MET A 133 5.45 10.50 -2.07
CA MET A 133 4.63 10.90 -3.22
C MET A 133 3.36 10.04 -3.37
N GLY A 134 3.21 9.02 -2.54
CA GLY A 134 2.05 8.13 -2.49
C GLY A 134 2.01 7.31 -1.22
N ALA A 135 0.94 6.53 -1.04
CA ALA A 135 0.64 5.73 0.14
C ALA A 135 0.53 6.58 1.43
N PHE A 136 0.47 5.95 2.60
CA PHE A 136 0.41 6.64 3.90
C PHE A 136 1.47 6.11 4.88
N TYR A 137 2.62 5.75 4.37
CA TYR A 137 3.80 5.42 5.17
C TYR A 137 5.03 6.11 4.58
N THR A 138 6.05 6.25 5.40
CA THR A 138 7.34 6.80 5.01
C THR A 138 8.47 6.00 5.62
N VAL A 139 9.67 6.20 5.11
CA VAL A 139 10.90 5.68 5.70
C VAL A 139 11.71 6.85 6.22
N ALA A 140 12.17 6.76 7.46
CA ALA A 140 13.03 7.76 8.07
C ALA A 140 14.38 7.16 8.44
N ARG A 141 15.47 7.88 8.13
CA ARG A 141 16.78 7.60 8.68
C ARG A 141 16.90 8.31 10.00
N LEU A 142 17.14 7.56 11.06
CA LEU A 142 17.34 8.07 12.42
C LEU A 142 18.82 8.02 12.80
N PRO A 143 19.32 8.88 13.68
CA PRO A 143 20.69 8.86 14.17
C PRO A 143 20.89 7.79 15.26
N VAL A 144 20.56 6.56 14.94
CA VAL A 144 20.68 5.39 15.82
C VAL A 144 21.58 4.34 15.15
N ASP A 145 22.30 3.58 15.96
CA ASP A 145 23.22 2.54 15.50
C ASP A 145 22.51 1.26 15.08
N ASP A 146 21.37 0.96 15.70
CA ASP A 146 20.59 -0.25 15.46
C ASP A 146 19.10 0.07 15.52
N ALA A 147 18.44 0.04 14.34
CA ALA A 147 17.03 0.36 14.23
C ALA A 147 16.11 -0.67 14.92
N GLU A 148 16.50 -1.95 14.94
CA GLU A 148 15.70 -2.99 15.61
C GLU A 148 15.69 -2.79 17.12
N LYS A 149 16.88 -2.53 17.71
CA LYS A 149 16.97 -2.22 19.14
C LYS A 149 16.24 -0.95 19.51
N PHE A 150 16.31 0.08 18.66
CA PHE A 150 15.60 1.33 18.88
C PHE A 150 14.08 1.10 18.84
N CYS A 151 13.56 0.39 17.84
CA CYS A 151 12.13 0.07 17.77
C CYS A 151 11.67 -0.77 18.96
N ALA A 152 12.46 -1.76 19.39
CA ALA A 152 12.16 -2.56 20.57
C ALA A 152 12.13 -1.71 21.85
N TRP A 153 13.11 -0.83 22.03
CA TRP A 153 13.18 0.10 23.16
C TRP A 153 11.97 1.05 23.20
N CYS A 154 11.51 1.55 22.06
CA CYS A 154 10.29 2.38 22.00
C CYS A 154 9.07 1.64 22.54
N LEU A 155 9.01 0.32 22.40
CA LEU A 155 7.86 -0.49 22.84
C LEU A 155 7.97 -0.97 24.29
N SER A 156 9.20 -1.20 24.80
CA SER A 156 9.41 -1.81 26.11
C SER A 156 9.74 -0.84 27.22
N ASP A 157 10.49 0.22 26.90
CA ASP A 157 11.13 1.07 27.91
C ASP A 157 10.82 2.57 27.76
N PHE A 158 10.58 3.04 26.54
CA PHE A 158 10.30 4.46 26.29
C PHE A 158 8.87 4.82 26.75
N ASP A 159 8.80 5.84 27.57
CA ASP A 159 7.55 6.48 27.98
C ASP A 159 7.74 8.01 28.02
N TYR A 160 6.86 8.71 27.35
CA TYR A 160 6.75 10.16 27.45
C TYR A 160 5.31 10.53 27.77
N GLU A 161 5.06 10.95 29.00
CA GLU A 161 3.73 11.31 29.49
C GLU A 161 2.66 10.21 29.33
N GLY A 162 3.06 8.94 29.41
CA GLY A 162 2.17 7.78 29.21
C GLY A 162 2.00 7.37 27.74
N GLU A 163 2.79 7.94 26.82
CA GLU A 163 2.71 7.65 25.40
C GLU A 163 4.04 7.11 24.85
N THR A 164 3.94 6.32 23.79
CA THR A 164 5.10 5.84 23.02
C THR A 164 4.82 5.91 21.51
N VAL A 165 5.85 5.70 20.71
CA VAL A 165 5.74 5.57 19.25
C VAL A 165 6.02 4.14 18.82
N MET A 166 5.20 3.63 17.90
CA MET A 166 5.43 2.34 17.27
C MET A 166 6.06 2.56 15.90
N LEU A 167 7.24 1.96 15.72
CA LEU A 167 8.01 2.01 14.48
C LEU A 167 8.31 0.58 14.02
N ALA A 168 8.42 0.40 12.71
CA ALA A 168 8.87 -0.86 12.13
C ALA A 168 10.31 -0.70 11.62
N PRO A 169 11.24 -1.59 12.01
CA PRO A 169 12.61 -1.55 11.50
C PRO A 169 12.62 -1.91 10.01
N ALA A 170 13.40 -1.20 9.20
CA ALA A 170 13.45 -1.41 7.76
C ALA A 170 14.35 -2.59 7.33
N ALA A 171 15.14 -3.17 8.24
CA ALA A 171 16.08 -4.26 7.93
C ALA A 171 15.43 -5.47 7.27
N GLY A 172 14.16 -5.79 7.61
CA GLY A 172 13.42 -6.90 7.01
C GLY A 172 13.01 -6.68 5.55
N PHE A 173 13.17 -5.47 5.00
CA PHE A 173 12.85 -5.13 3.60
C PHE A 173 14.06 -5.16 2.68
N TYR A 174 15.27 -5.29 3.22
CA TYR A 174 16.51 -5.23 2.47
C TYR A 174 17.38 -6.45 2.79
N THR A 175 17.99 -7.01 1.77
CA THR A 175 19.11 -7.94 1.92
C THR A 175 20.39 -7.14 1.96
N THR A 176 21.13 -7.22 3.04
CA THR A 176 22.50 -6.68 3.16
C THR A 176 23.50 -7.56 2.43
#